data_6e3b769d03bbc8fdd23195eca4f68293
#
_entry.id   6e3b769d03bbc8fdd23195eca4f68293
#
_cell.length_a   1.000
_cell.length_b   1.000
_cell.length_c   1.000
_cell.angle_alpha   90.00
_cell.angle_beta   90.00
_cell.angle_gamma   90.00
#
_symmetry.space_group_name_H-M   'P 1'
#
loop_
_entity.id
_entity.type
_entity.pdbx_description
1 polymer ?
#
loop_
_entity_poly.entity_id
_entity_poly.type
_entity_poly.pdbx_seq_one_letter_code
_entity_poly.pdbx_strand_id
1 'polypeptide(L)'
;MRFRLAPLLLLLTTPAMAQTPAAPNDTLISPSRPVPVGKAPTMQAKLVKDTPGEQVYSIIFYKDDEVMSGLTDFAIAHKVSDAHFTAIGAVSGATLAWLDIQKKMYRRIPVTQQVEVLSLIGDIAVFDGVPVVHMHAVLCKPDGSTVGGHVFELISNPTVEVFMTVNTTPLEKKADDASGMKLIDPAQ
;
A
#
# COMPACT_ATOMS: atom_id res chain seq x y z
N MET A 1 10.43 -57.50 50.99
CA MET A 1 9.45 -56.68 50.21
C MET A 1 10.25 -55.99 49.08
N ARG A 2 10.10 -56.43 47.82
CA ARG A 2 10.80 -55.87 46.68
C ARG A 2 9.86 -54.97 45.91
N PHE A 3 10.07 -53.62 45.96
CA PHE A 3 9.32 -52.66 45.17
C PHE A 3 9.83 -52.70 43.72
N ARG A 4 8.95 -53.02 42.77
CA ARG A 4 9.19 -52.88 41.34
C ARG A 4 8.74 -51.46 40.92
N LEU A 5 9.70 -50.64 40.53
CA LEU A 5 9.44 -49.37 39.81
C LEU A 5 9.09 -49.69 38.36
N ALA A 6 7.88 -49.29 37.94
CA ALA A 6 7.47 -49.30 36.53
C ALA A 6 8.01 -48.04 35.85
N PRO A 7 8.53 -48.12 34.63
CA PRO A 7 8.97 -46.92 33.90
C PRO A 7 7.77 -46.14 33.41
N LEU A 8 7.73 -44.86 33.76
CA LEU A 8 6.77 -43.89 33.23
C LEU A 8 7.18 -43.49 31.81
N LEU A 9 6.43 -43.94 30.81
CA LEU A 9 6.64 -43.61 29.41
C LEU A 9 6.06 -42.21 29.13
N LEU A 10 6.93 -41.20 29.03
CA LEU A 10 6.53 -39.82 28.70
C LEU A 10 6.28 -39.74 27.18
N LEU A 11 5.00 -39.72 26.78
CA LEU A 11 4.61 -39.46 25.41
C LEU A 11 4.81 -37.96 25.09
N LEU A 12 5.89 -37.63 24.37
CA LEU A 12 6.08 -36.31 23.79
C LEU A 12 5.15 -36.13 22.58
N THR A 13 4.02 -35.46 22.79
CA THR A 13 3.16 -35.02 21.69
C THR A 13 3.80 -33.77 21.06
N THR A 14 4.37 -33.92 19.88
CA THR A 14 4.77 -32.77 19.05
C THR A 14 3.51 -32.06 18.58
N PRO A 15 3.40 -30.72 18.75
CA PRO A 15 2.27 -29.99 18.18
C PRO A 15 2.36 -30.09 16.66
N ALA A 16 1.33 -30.64 16.04
CA ALA A 16 1.16 -30.56 14.60
C ALA A 16 0.99 -29.09 14.22
N MET A 17 1.97 -28.53 13.53
CA MET A 17 1.84 -27.21 12.89
C MET A 17 0.71 -27.31 11.86
N ALA A 18 -0.45 -26.78 12.20
CA ALA A 18 -1.55 -26.67 11.27
C ALA A 18 -1.09 -25.81 10.11
N GLN A 19 -0.90 -26.41 8.94
CA GLN A 19 -0.71 -25.68 7.70
C GLN A 19 -1.99 -24.88 7.45
N THR A 20 -1.88 -23.56 7.49
CA THR A 20 -2.96 -22.66 7.08
C THR A 20 -3.31 -23.00 5.63
N PRO A 21 -4.57 -23.36 5.32
CA PRO A 21 -4.95 -23.63 3.94
C PRO A 21 -4.66 -22.40 3.09
N ALA A 22 -4.04 -22.59 1.93
CA ALA A 22 -3.82 -21.53 0.96
C ALA A 22 -5.16 -20.88 0.62
N ALA A 23 -5.22 -19.55 0.72
CA ALA A 23 -6.46 -18.82 0.41
C ALA A 23 -6.87 -19.13 -1.03
N PRO A 24 -8.15 -19.45 -1.28
CA PRO A 24 -8.65 -19.64 -2.64
C PRO A 24 -8.57 -18.32 -3.38
N ASN A 25 -7.95 -18.32 -4.56
CA ASN A 25 -7.67 -17.23 -5.49
C ASN A 25 -6.38 -16.46 -5.21
N ASP A 26 -5.25 -17.09 -5.50
CA ASP A 26 -3.95 -16.44 -5.67
C ASP A 26 -3.98 -15.64 -7.01
N THR A 27 -4.76 -14.55 -7.01
CA THR A 27 -4.91 -13.73 -8.22
C THR A 27 -3.67 -12.85 -8.32
N LEU A 28 -2.89 -13.08 -9.38
CA LEU A 28 -1.74 -12.23 -9.70
C LEU A 28 -2.24 -10.93 -10.34
N ILE A 29 -1.61 -9.81 -9.96
CA ILE A 29 -1.87 -8.49 -10.50
C ILE A 29 -0.63 -8.03 -11.27
N SER A 30 -0.83 -7.57 -12.51
CA SER A 30 0.25 -6.99 -13.30
C SER A 30 0.71 -5.65 -12.70
N PRO A 31 2.03 -5.37 -12.64
CA PRO A 31 2.55 -4.04 -12.30
C PRO A 31 2.13 -2.96 -13.30
N SER A 32 1.74 -3.35 -14.51
CA SER A 32 1.26 -2.43 -15.55
C SER A 32 -0.26 -2.24 -15.51
N ARG A 33 -0.95 -2.72 -14.47
CA ARG A 33 -2.40 -2.50 -14.33
C ARG A 33 -2.70 -1.00 -14.34
N PRO A 34 -3.62 -0.53 -15.18
CA PRO A 34 -4.03 0.87 -15.16
C PRO A 34 -4.63 1.25 -13.81
N VAL A 35 -4.24 2.43 -13.30
CA VAL A 35 -4.85 3.02 -12.11
C VAL A 35 -6.18 3.64 -12.53
N PRO A 36 -7.31 3.32 -11.85
CA PRO A 36 -8.57 3.99 -12.11
C PRO A 36 -8.48 5.46 -11.71
N VAL A 37 -9.22 6.32 -12.41
CA VAL A 37 -9.33 7.76 -12.14
C VAL A 37 -10.79 8.12 -11.84
N GLY A 38 -11.02 9.28 -11.19
CA GLY A 38 -12.37 9.78 -10.90
C GLY A 38 -13.12 9.00 -9.82
N LYS A 39 -12.41 8.27 -8.94
CA LYS A 39 -13.00 7.45 -7.87
C LYS A 39 -12.92 8.09 -6.48
N ALA A 40 -12.54 9.36 -6.39
CA ALA A 40 -12.49 10.14 -5.14
C ALA A 40 -13.24 11.47 -5.31
N PRO A 41 -14.57 11.44 -5.54
CA PRO A 41 -15.34 12.66 -5.88
C PRO A 41 -15.49 13.63 -4.72
N THR A 42 -15.26 13.19 -3.48
CA THR A 42 -15.40 14.05 -2.29
C THR A 42 -14.06 14.47 -1.69
N MET A 43 -12.95 14.01 -2.25
CA MET A 43 -11.59 14.38 -1.85
C MET A 43 -11.41 15.91 -1.84
N GLN A 44 -10.76 16.42 -0.79
CA GLN A 44 -10.42 17.83 -0.67
C GLN A 44 -8.92 18.00 -0.46
N ALA A 45 -8.31 18.94 -1.17
CA ALA A 45 -6.91 19.30 -1.02
C ALA A 45 -6.78 20.77 -0.59
N LYS A 46 -5.89 21.03 0.38
CA LYS A 46 -5.54 22.36 0.85
C LYS A 46 -4.05 22.56 0.78
N LEU A 47 -3.60 23.58 0.09
CA LEU A 47 -2.23 24.06 0.16
C LEU A 47 -1.97 24.67 1.54
N VAL A 48 -1.08 24.09 2.32
CA VAL A 48 -0.77 24.53 3.70
C VAL A 48 0.57 25.25 3.81
N LYS A 49 1.47 25.03 2.84
CA LYS A 49 2.74 25.73 2.71
C LYS A 49 3.07 25.92 1.26
N ASP A 50 3.56 27.12 0.90
CA ASP A 50 4.05 27.46 -0.44
C ASP A 50 5.34 28.25 -0.31
N THR A 51 6.44 27.64 -0.71
CA THR A 51 7.78 28.24 -0.71
C THR A 51 8.50 27.95 -2.01
N PRO A 52 9.48 28.77 -2.41
CA PRO A 52 10.28 28.45 -3.59
C PRO A 52 10.87 27.04 -3.49
N GLY A 53 10.51 26.16 -4.42
CA GLY A 53 11.02 24.80 -4.51
C GLY A 53 10.19 23.74 -3.78
N GLU A 54 9.22 24.12 -2.92
CA GLU A 54 8.45 23.15 -2.14
C GLU A 54 7.02 23.64 -1.85
N GLN A 55 6.04 22.80 -2.11
CA GLN A 55 4.67 22.99 -1.68
C GLN A 55 4.23 21.84 -0.77
N VAL A 56 3.47 22.13 0.28
CA VAL A 56 2.90 21.10 1.15
C VAL A 56 1.39 21.16 1.10
N TYR A 57 0.77 20.02 0.87
CA TYR A 57 -0.68 19.85 0.82
C TYR A 57 -1.16 18.97 1.96
N SER A 58 -2.33 19.32 2.52
CA SER A 58 -3.18 18.41 3.30
C SER A 58 -4.29 17.95 2.38
N ILE A 59 -4.42 16.63 2.16
CA ILE A 59 -5.41 16.03 1.28
C ILE A 59 -6.25 15.07 2.11
N ILE A 60 -7.56 15.30 2.13
CA ILE A 60 -8.51 14.52 2.92
C ILE A 60 -9.41 13.73 1.98
N PHE A 61 -9.41 12.43 2.17
CA PHE A 61 -10.35 11.50 1.54
C PHE A 61 -11.49 11.22 2.52
N TYR A 62 -12.70 11.33 2.04
CA TYR A 62 -13.89 11.03 2.83
C TYR A 62 -14.42 9.64 2.52
N LYS A 63 -15.50 9.27 3.20
CA LYS A 63 -16.11 7.96 3.05
C LYS A 63 -16.38 7.63 1.57
N ASP A 64 -16.00 6.42 1.16
CA ASP A 64 -16.15 5.82 -0.16
C ASP A 64 -15.23 6.42 -1.26
N ASP A 65 -14.38 7.41 -0.95
CA ASP A 65 -13.30 7.83 -1.86
C ASP A 65 -12.23 6.72 -1.98
N GLU A 66 -11.73 6.51 -3.20
CA GLU A 66 -10.62 5.60 -3.48
C GLU A 66 -9.30 6.38 -3.52
N VAL A 67 -8.40 6.08 -2.58
CA VAL A 67 -7.21 6.89 -2.30
C VAL A 67 -6.20 6.88 -3.45
N MET A 68 -5.93 5.72 -4.09
CA MET A 68 -4.99 5.63 -5.21
C MET A 68 -5.48 6.46 -6.41
N SER A 69 -6.77 6.36 -6.71
CA SER A 69 -7.42 7.14 -7.78
C SER A 69 -7.32 8.64 -7.51
N GLY A 70 -7.69 9.07 -6.31
CA GLY A 70 -7.70 10.50 -5.99
C GLY A 70 -6.31 11.12 -5.94
N LEU A 71 -5.29 10.40 -5.42
CA LEU A 71 -3.91 10.87 -5.49
C LEU A 71 -3.40 10.96 -6.94
N THR A 72 -3.83 10.04 -7.80
CA THR A 72 -3.52 10.07 -9.23
C THR A 72 -4.19 11.28 -9.90
N ASP A 73 -5.48 11.51 -9.64
CA ASP A 73 -6.21 12.68 -10.14
C ASP A 73 -5.57 14.00 -9.68
N PHE A 74 -5.20 14.08 -8.38
CA PHE A 74 -4.49 15.22 -7.82
C PHE A 74 -3.16 15.47 -8.56
N ALA A 75 -2.35 14.41 -8.72
CA ALA A 75 -1.06 14.52 -9.36
C ALA A 75 -1.16 15.00 -10.83
N ILE A 76 -2.14 14.52 -11.57
CA ILE A 76 -2.40 14.94 -12.96
C ILE A 76 -2.84 16.41 -12.98
N ALA A 77 -3.83 16.78 -12.13
CA ALA A 77 -4.39 18.14 -12.12
C ALA A 77 -3.36 19.21 -11.72
N HIS A 78 -2.47 18.88 -10.79
CA HIS A 78 -1.42 19.75 -10.28
C HIS A 78 -0.07 19.59 -10.99
N LYS A 79 0.02 18.69 -12.01
CA LYS A 79 1.27 18.41 -12.76
C LYS A 79 2.42 18.03 -11.83
N VAL A 80 2.13 17.22 -10.81
CA VAL A 80 3.14 16.78 -9.84
C VAL A 80 4.15 15.88 -10.52
N SER A 81 5.43 16.25 -10.47
CA SER A 81 6.53 15.49 -11.06
C SER A 81 7.48 14.89 -10.02
N ASP A 82 7.40 15.36 -8.79
CA ASP A 82 8.11 14.83 -7.62
C ASP A 82 7.30 15.14 -6.37
N ALA A 83 6.95 14.10 -5.63
CA ALA A 83 6.36 14.25 -4.31
C ALA A 83 6.65 13.03 -3.43
N HIS A 84 6.62 13.25 -2.13
CA HIS A 84 6.51 12.19 -1.14
C HIS A 84 5.37 12.50 -0.16
N PHE A 85 4.77 11.47 0.42
CA PHE A 85 3.63 11.66 1.31
C PHE A 85 3.54 10.59 2.38
N THR A 86 2.86 10.95 3.45
CA THR A 86 2.45 10.05 4.54
C THR A 86 0.97 10.21 4.80
N ALA A 87 0.33 9.17 5.32
CA ALA A 87 -1.07 9.24 5.71
C ALA A 87 -1.40 8.31 6.88
N ILE A 88 -2.46 8.68 7.59
CA ILE A 88 -3.16 7.85 8.57
C ILE A 88 -4.66 7.93 8.32
N GLY A 89 -5.45 7.08 8.98
CA GLY A 89 -6.90 7.09 8.88
C GLY A 89 -7.50 5.70 9.02
N ALA A 90 -8.64 5.48 8.36
CA ALA A 90 -9.27 4.17 8.31
C ALA A 90 -9.95 3.92 6.96
N VAL A 91 -10.09 2.65 6.62
CA VAL A 91 -10.64 2.20 5.33
C VAL A 91 -11.66 1.08 5.54
N SER A 92 -12.68 1.01 4.69
CA SER A 92 -13.67 -0.08 4.69
C SER A 92 -13.14 -1.34 4.03
N GLY A 93 -12.09 -1.21 3.22
CA GLY A 93 -11.42 -2.31 2.53
C GLY A 93 -10.22 -1.84 1.75
N ALA A 94 -9.38 -2.81 1.35
CA ALA A 94 -8.17 -2.55 0.58
C ALA A 94 -7.80 -3.73 -0.33
N THR A 95 -7.10 -3.44 -1.38
CA THR A 95 -6.32 -4.43 -2.14
C THR A 95 -4.84 -4.09 -1.98
N LEU A 96 -4.18 -4.83 -1.08
CA LEU A 96 -2.73 -4.82 -0.96
C LEU A 96 -2.12 -5.93 -1.82
N ALA A 97 -0.78 -5.90 -1.94
CA ALA A 97 -0.09 -6.96 -2.66
C ALA A 97 1.37 -7.12 -2.22
N TRP A 98 1.92 -8.30 -2.50
CA TRP A 98 3.32 -8.64 -2.32
C TRP A 98 3.96 -8.95 -3.68
N LEU A 99 5.11 -8.34 -3.96
CA LEU A 99 5.82 -8.54 -5.23
C LEU A 99 6.50 -9.91 -5.25
N ASP A 100 6.08 -10.77 -6.17
CA ASP A 100 6.80 -11.97 -6.59
C ASP A 100 7.78 -11.58 -7.70
N ILE A 101 9.03 -11.32 -7.32
CA ILE A 101 10.06 -10.81 -8.25
C ILE A 101 10.39 -11.82 -9.36
N GLN A 102 10.29 -13.12 -9.08
CA GLN A 102 10.56 -14.15 -10.08
C GLN A 102 9.50 -14.19 -11.16
N LYS A 103 8.24 -13.93 -10.78
CA LYS A 103 7.12 -13.85 -11.72
C LYS A 103 6.94 -12.47 -12.32
N LYS A 104 7.60 -11.45 -11.77
CA LYS A 104 7.38 -10.02 -12.09
C LYS A 104 5.90 -9.62 -11.97
N MET A 105 5.22 -10.16 -10.97
CA MET A 105 3.80 -10.00 -10.72
C MET A 105 3.56 -9.79 -9.23
N TYR A 106 2.46 -9.13 -8.89
CA TYR A 106 2.03 -8.96 -7.53
C TYR A 106 1.05 -10.04 -7.10
N ARG A 107 1.29 -10.67 -5.95
CA ARG A 107 0.32 -11.54 -5.29
C ARG A 107 -0.66 -10.69 -4.50
N ARG A 108 -1.94 -10.80 -4.79
CA ARG A 108 -3.01 -10.04 -4.16
C ARG A 108 -3.19 -10.42 -2.69
N ILE A 109 -3.37 -9.41 -1.83
CA ILE A 109 -3.71 -9.54 -0.40
C ILE A 109 -5.00 -8.71 -0.18
N PRO A 110 -6.19 -9.33 -0.27
CA PRO A 110 -7.44 -8.61 -0.08
C PRO A 110 -7.71 -8.35 1.41
N VAL A 111 -8.21 -7.15 1.71
CA VAL A 111 -8.73 -6.76 3.01
C VAL A 111 -10.18 -6.35 2.82
N THR A 112 -11.13 -7.18 3.30
CA THR A 112 -12.57 -7.04 3.01
C THR A 112 -13.37 -6.58 4.23
N GLN A 113 -12.70 -5.96 5.20
CA GLN A 113 -13.30 -5.44 6.42
C GLN A 113 -12.71 -4.07 6.75
N GLN A 114 -13.41 -3.33 7.63
CA GLN A 114 -12.86 -2.08 8.14
C GLN A 114 -11.58 -2.34 8.93
N VAL A 115 -10.56 -1.51 8.65
CA VAL A 115 -9.25 -1.53 9.29
C VAL A 115 -8.72 -0.10 9.43
N GLU A 116 -7.81 0.12 10.38
CA GLU A 116 -7.12 1.39 10.51
C GLU A 116 -5.85 1.41 9.66
N VAL A 117 -5.54 2.54 9.07
CA VAL A 117 -4.27 2.82 8.39
C VAL A 117 -3.28 3.34 9.43
N LEU A 118 -2.43 2.46 9.96
CA LEU A 118 -1.40 2.85 10.94
C LEU A 118 -0.28 3.66 10.31
N SER A 119 0.04 3.35 9.06
CA SER A 119 1.04 4.04 8.26
C SER A 119 0.76 3.79 6.79
N LEU A 120 0.75 4.86 6.03
CA LEU A 120 0.81 4.84 4.58
C LEU A 120 1.93 5.79 4.18
N ILE A 121 2.83 5.33 3.33
CA ILE A 121 3.93 6.11 2.77
C ILE A 121 3.99 5.92 1.27
N GLY A 122 4.37 6.96 0.55
CA GLY A 122 4.48 6.86 -0.90
C GLY A 122 5.26 7.99 -1.54
N ASP A 123 5.45 7.80 -2.83
CA ASP A 123 6.08 8.76 -3.73
C ASP A 123 5.24 8.98 -4.99
N ILE A 124 5.49 10.10 -5.66
CA ILE A 124 5.02 10.38 -7.01
C ILE A 124 6.24 10.78 -7.82
N ALA A 125 6.45 10.13 -8.95
CA ALA A 125 7.46 10.47 -9.91
C ALA A 125 6.91 10.24 -11.32
N VAL A 126 7.58 10.71 -12.37
CA VAL A 126 7.09 10.68 -13.74
C VAL A 126 7.58 9.45 -14.50
N PHE A 127 6.71 8.81 -15.26
CA PHE A 127 7.08 7.79 -16.24
C PHE A 127 6.41 8.12 -17.60
N ASP A 128 7.21 8.28 -18.64
CA ASP A 128 6.74 8.67 -19.98
C ASP A 128 5.85 9.93 -19.95
N GLY A 129 6.24 10.94 -19.15
CA GLY A 129 5.52 12.20 -19.02
C GLY A 129 4.24 12.15 -18.17
N VAL A 130 3.94 11.03 -17.52
CA VAL A 130 2.74 10.84 -16.72
C VAL A 130 3.10 10.60 -15.24
N PRO A 131 2.48 11.31 -14.27
CA PRO A 131 2.68 11.03 -12.85
C PRO A 131 2.29 9.59 -12.50
N VAL A 132 3.13 8.92 -11.73
CA VAL A 132 2.90 7.56 -11.23
C VAL A 132 2.95 7.59 -9.70
N VAL A 133 1.81 7.31 -9.08
CA VAL A 133 1.70 7.16 -7.62
C VAL A 133 2.17 5.77 -7.23
N HIS A 134 3.06 5.72 -6.23
CA HIS A 134 3.53 4.49 -5.64
C HIS A 134 3.41 4.57 -4.12
N MET A 135 2.75 3.61 -3.49
CA MET A 135 2.55 3.64 -2.04
C MET A 135 2.46 2.25 -1.41
N HIS A 136 2.87 2.20 -0.15
CA HIS A 136 2.77 1.04 0.72
C HIS A 136 1.96 1.41 1.97
N ALA A 137 1.25 0.43 2.53
CA ALA A 137 0.49 0.63 3.75
C ALA A 137 0.67 -0.51 4.75
N VAL A 138 0.53 -0.16 6.05
CA VAL A 138 0.34 -1.10 7.15
C VAL A 138 -1.04 -0.84 7.75
N LEU A 139 -1.89 -1.86 7.72
CA LEU A 139 -3.28 -1.82 8.17
C LEU A 139 -3.46 -2.65 9.42
N CYS A 140 -4.22 -2.12 10.39
CA CYS A 140 -4.52 -2.78 11.67
C CYS A 140 -5.94 -3.33 11.67
N LYS A 141 -6.07 -4.61 11.98
CA LYS A 141 -7.36 -5.28 12.15
C LYS A 141 -7.91 -5.08 13.56
N PRO A 142 -9.21 -5.36 13.81
CA PRO A 142 -9.83 -5.19 15.12
C PRO A 142 -9.16 -5.98 16.26
N ASP A 143 -8.45 -7.05 15.96
CA ASP A 143 -7.71 -7.87 16.94
C ASP A 143 -6.28 -7.34 17.21
N GLY A 144 -5.90 -6.20 16.61
CA GLY A 144 -4.57 -5.61 16.72
C GLY A 144 -3.52 -6.24 15.81
N SER A 145 -3.84 -7.30 15.08
CA SER A 145 -2.94 -7.86 14.09
C SER A 145 -2.83 -6.94 12.86
N THR A 146 -1.68 -6.97 12.20
CA THR A 146 -1.43 -6.11 11.04
C THR A 146 -1.28 -6.91 9.75
N VAL A 147 -1.57 -6.24 8.64
CA VAL A 147 -1.27 -6.69 7.29
C VAL A 147 -0.70 -5.49 6.51
N GLY A 148 0.29 -5.73 5.68
CA GLY A 148 0.92 -4.64 4.91
C GLY A 148 1.33 -5.09 3.52
N GLY A 149 1.62 -4.11 2.67
CA GLY A 149 2.10 -4.35 1.32
C GLY A 149 1.96 -3.15 0.40
N HIS A 150 2.28 -3.39 -0.87
CA HIS A 150 2.04 -2.45 -1.96
C HIS A 150 0.54 -2.23 -2.14
N VAL A 151 0.11 -0.99 -2.34
CA VAL A 151 -1.30 -0.63 -2.42
C VAL A 151 -1.76 -0.57 -3.87
N PHE A 152 -2.84 -1.31 -4.17
CA PHE A 152 -3.58 -1.19 -5.42
C PHE A 152 -4.92 -0.48 -5.26
N GLU A 153 -5.49 -0.50 -4.05
CA GLU A 153 -6.78 0.10 -3.75
C GLU A 153 -6.93 0.31 -2.24
N LEU A 154 -7.44 1.47 -1.84
CA LEU A 154 -7.82 1.79 -0.46
C LEU A 154 -9.14 2.58 -0.49
N ILE A 155 -10.21 2.05 0.11
CA ILE A 155 -11.51 2.72 0.18
C ILE A 155 -11.64 3.40 1.54
N SER A 156 -11.60 4.72 1.55
CA SER A 156 -11.66 5.54 2.77
C SER A 156 -12.96 5.34 3.55
N ASN A 157 -12.86 5.20 4.89
CA ASN A 157 -14.00 5.19 5.81
C ASN A 157 -13.53 5.28 7.28
N PRO A 158 -13.82 6.34 8.06
CA PRO A 158 -14.51 7.57 7.66
C PRO A 158 -13.62 8.52 6.84
N THR A 159 -12.31 8.59 7.12
CA THR A 159 -11.34 9.47 6.44
C THR A 159 -9.97 8.80 6.29
N VAL A 160 -9.25 9.20 5.26
CA VAL A 160 -7.79 9.07 5.16
C VAL A 160 -7.20 10.45 4.97
N GLU A 161 -6.22 10.81 5.81
CA GLU A 161 -5.61 12.13 5.89
C GLU A 161 -4.16 12.05 5.41
N VAL A 162 -3.88 12.68 4.28
CA VAL A 162 -2.58 12.66 3.62
C VAL A 162 -1.89 14.00 3.80
N PHE A 163 -0.61 13.97 4.19
CA PHE A 163 0.30 15.10 4.10
C PHE A 163 1.32 14.83 3.00
N MET A 164 1.31 15.69 1.98
CA MET A 164 2.13 15.55 0.78
C MET A 164 3.05 16.75 0.62
N THR A 165 4.33 16.49 0.46
CA THR A 165 5.32 17.47 0.02
C THR A 165 5.57 17.28 -1.47
N VAL A 166 5.34 18.33 -2.25
CA VAL A 166 5.60 18.41 -3.70
C VAL A 166 6.85 19.25 -3.92
N ASN A 167 7.84 18.71 -4.61
CA ASN A 167 9.06 19.39 -4.99
C ASN A 167 8.99 19.88 -6.44
N THR A 168 9.83 20.87 -6.78
CA THR A 168 9.87 21.44 -8.13
C THR A 168 10.87 20.75 -9.06
N THR A 169 11.79 19.95 -8.51
CA THR A 169 12.75 19.17 -9.30
C THR A 169 12.12 17.85 -9.70
N PRO A 170 11.89 17.58 -11.00
CA PRO A 170 11.27 16.35 -11.42
C PRO A 170 12.07 15.10 -11.02
N LEU A 171 11.39 14.04 -10.67
CA LEU A 171 11.93 12.69 -10.57
C LEU A 171 11.36 11.82 -11.68
N GLU A 172 12.24 11.23 -12.47
CA GLU A 172 11.86 10.32 -13.55
C GLU A 172 11.93 8.86 -13.09
N LYS A 173 11.01 8.05 -13.61
CA LYS A 173 11.09 6.60 -13.50
C LYS A 173 11.50 6.01 -14.84
N LYS A 174 12.24 4.89 -14.79
CA LYS A 174 12.56 4.08 -15.96
C LYS A 174 12.07 2.65 -15.77
N ALA A 175 11.77 1.96 -16.86
CA ALA A 175 11.50 0.53 -16.85
C ALA A 175 12.77 -0.24 -16.45
N ASP A 176 12.61 -1.18 -15.52
CA ASP A 176 13.65 -2.11 -15.12
C ASP A 176 13.30 -3.52 -15.58
N ASP A 177 13.98 -4.01 -16.59
CA ASP A 177 13.73 -5.33 -17.17
C ASP A 177 13.98 -6.47 -16.19
N ALA A 178 14.85 -6.28 -15.21
CA ALA A 178 15.16 -7.31 -14.23
C ALA A 178 13.98 -7.60 -13.29
N SER A 179 13.35 -6.55 -12.78
CA SER A 179 12.20 -6.65 -11.89
C SER A 179 10.83 -6.60 -12.60
N GLY A 180 10.78 -5.99 -13.79
CA GLY A 180 9.55 -5.66 -14.51
C GLY A 180 8.83 -4.44 -13.93
N MET A 181 9.49 -3.66 -13.06
CA MET A 181 8.93 -2.48 -12.40
C MET A 181 9.36 -1.19 -13.06
N LYS A 182 8.71 -0.08 -12.67
CA LYS A 182 9.13 1.29 -12.99
C LYS A 182 9.84 1.85 -11.76
N LEU A 183 11.15 1.98 -11.83
CA LEU A 183 12.00 2.42 -10.71
C LEU A 183 12.41 3.88 -10.91
N ILE A 184 12.58 4.63 -9.82
CA ILE A 184 13.13 5.99 -9.86
C ILE A 184 14.56 5.93 -10.45
N ASP A 185 14.85 6.79 -11.41
CA ASP A 185 16.17 6.96 -11.99
C ASP A 185 16.88 8.18 -11.37
N PRO A 186 17.84 7.98 -10.45
CA PRO A 186 18.52 9.09 -9.77
C PRO A 186 19.55 9.80 -10.68
N ALA A 187 19.74 9.33 -11.91
CA ALA A 187 20.70 9.92 -12.86
C ALA A 187 20.10 10.99 -13.76
N GLN A 188 18.82 11.30 -13.60
CA GLN A 188 18.11 12.34 -14.36
C GLN A 188 17.70 13.51 -13.50
#